data_442220a52b8386b20e6f6acdd1ba5343
#
_entry.id   442220a52b8386b20e6f6acdd1ba5343
#
_cell.length_a   1.000
_cell.length_b   1.000
_cell.length_c   1.000
_cell.angle_alpha   90.00
_cell.angle_beta   90.00
_cell.angle_gamma   90.00
#
_symmetry.space_group_name_H-M   'P 1'
#
loop_
_entity.id
_entity.type
_entity.pdbx_description
1 polymer ?
#
loop_
_entity_poly.entity_id
_entity_poly.type
_entity_poly.pdbx_seq_one_letter_code
_entity_poly.pdbx_strand_id
1 'polypeptide(L)'
;MEIPITIRQATLSDLEEMLAIEEANPSSEESLSRQSLEESIRKTADTFLVAGDENQLLGYVLGEAQSIHSKWIEVKSLTIHPDHWGQGLGTLLLAALKQVTVELNHQGILLQSPDELLSYFEMNGFVEEEVTDSHYGSGSEWYLIWANPFYQEEI
;
A
#
# COMPACT_ATOMS: atom_id res chain seq x y z
N MET A 1 18.60 -20.74 7.69
CA MET A 1 18.47 -19.57 8.58
C MET A 1 17.61 -18.52 7.90
N GLU A 2 16.50 -18.19 8.50
CA GLU A 2 15.63 -17.18 7.94
C GLU A 2 16.19 -15.79 8.21
N ILE A 3 16.25 -14.98 7.17
CA ILE A 3 16.68 -13.58 7.29
C ILE A 3 15.47 -12.80 7.79
N PRO A 4 15.58 -12.11 8.92
CA PRO A 4 14.44 -11.38 9.44
C PRO A 4 14.04 -10.22 8.54
N ILE A 5 12.74 -10.10 8.29
CA ILE A 5 12.16 -8.99 7.53
C ILE A 5 11.70 -7.93 8.51
N THR A 6 12.08 -6.70 8.27
CA THR A 6 11.67 -5.56 9.06
C THR A 6 10.73 -4.68 8.25
N ILE A 7 9.65 -4.24 8.87
CA ILE A 7 8.72 -3.26 8.29
C ILE A 7 8.87 -1.97 9.09
N ARG A 8 9.09 -0.87 8.40
CA ARG A 8 9.27 0.44 9.03
C ARG A 8 8.79 1.56 8.11
N GLN A 9 8.72 2.76 8.65
CA GLN A 9 8.40 3.93 7.85
C GLN A 9 9.51 4.22 6.83
N ALA A 10 9.12 4.67 5.64
CA ALA A 10 10.05 5.08 4.60
C ALA A 10 10.78 6.36 5.02
N THR A 11 12.02 6.47 4.60
CA THR A 11 12.83 7.68 4.79
C THR A 11 13.41 8.12 3.46
N LEU A 12 13.91 9.35 3.40
CA LEU A 12 14.53 9.86 2.17
C LEU A 12 15.73 9.03 1.73
N SER A 13 16.41 8.37 2.67
CA SER A 13 17.54 7.50 2.34
C SER A 13 17.12 6.23 1.61
N ASP A 14 15.83 5.90 1.59
CA ASP A 14 15.31 4.72 0.89
C ASP A 14 15.01 5.00 -0.58
N LEU A 15 15.04 6.25 -0.98
CA LEU A 15 14.55 6.69 -2.28
C LEU A 15 15.20 5.97 -3.46
N GLU A 16 16.51 5.81 -3.44
CA GLU A 16 17.24 5.16 -4.54
C GLU A 16 16.83 3.69 -4.69
N GLU A 17 16.67 2.99 -3.58
CA GLU A 17 16.26 1.59 -3.62
C GLU A 17 14.80 1.46 -4.07
N MET A 18 13.93 2.37 -3.66
CA MET A 18 12.54 2.38 -4.13
C MET A 18 12.46 2.58 -5.63
N LEU A 19 13.26 3.51 -6.16
CA LEU A 19 13.30 3.74 -7.61
C LEU A 19 13.80 2.51 -8.36
N ALA A 20 14.78 1.81 -7.79
CA ALA A 20 15.26 0.56 -8.39
C ALA A 20 14.18 -0.52 -8.41
N ILE A 21 13.36 -0.60 -7.36
CA ILE A 21 12.25 -1.55 -7.30
C ILE A 21 11.20 -1.20 -8.36
N GLU A 22 10.86 0.08 -8.50
CA GLU A 22 9.92 0.53 -9.53
C GLU A 22 10.41 0.17 -10.92
N GLU A 23 11.69 0.46 -11.19
CA GLU A 23 12.29 0.20 -12.49
C GLU A 23 12.35 -1.31 -12.81
N ALA A 24 12.57 -2.14 -11.81
CA ALA A 24 12.62 -3.58 -11.98
C ALA A 24 11.25 -4.21 -12.22
N ASN A 25 10.17 -3.48 -11.97
CA ASN A 25 8.82 -4.01 -12.05
C ASN A 25 8.27 -3.85 -13.45
N PRO A 26 8.07 -4.96 -14.20
CA PRO A 26 7.69 -4.88 -15.61
C PRO A 26 6.25 -4.39 -15.86
N SER A 27 5.41 -4.43 -14.84
CA SER A 27 4.00 -4.09 -14.98
C SER A 27 3.66 -2.68 -14.53
N SER A 28 4.65 -1.86 -14.15
CA SER A 28 4.36 -0.51 -13.72
C SER A 28 4.17 0.39 -14.95
N GLU A 29 2.93 0.52 -15.37
CA GLU A 29 2.56 1.48 -16.42
C GLU A 29 2.69 2.91 -15.93
N GLU A 30 2.55 3.10 -14.62
CA GLU A 30 2.73 4.38 -13.97
C GLU A 30 3.82 4.27 -12.91
N SER A 31 5.07 4.32 -13.35
CA SER A 31 6.16 4.35 -12.40
C SER A 31 6.12 5.67 -11.64
N LEU A 32 6.20 5.58 -10.31
CA LEU A 32 6.28 6.76 -9.49
C LEU A 32 7.62 7.44 -9.72
N SER A 33 7.60 8.74 -9.94
CA SER A 33 8.81 9.51 -10.16
C SER A 33 9.54 9.75 -8.84
N ARG A 34 10.84 10.08 -8.95
CA ARG A 34 11.63 10.49 -7.79
C ARG A 34 10.94 11.59 -7.01
N GLN A 35 10.44 12.61 -7.70
CA GLN A 35 9.78 13.74 -7.06
C GLN A 35 8.51 13.34 -6.32
N SER A 36 7.68 12.48 -6.91
CA SER A 36 6.44 12.08 -6.25
C SER A 36 6.71 11.18 -5.05
N LEU A 37 7.70 10.29 -5.13
CA LEU A 37 8.09 9.47 -3.98
C LEU A 37 8.66 10.35 -2.85
N GLU A 38 9.49 11.32 -3.18
CA GLU A 38 10.05 12.23 -2.19
C GLU A 38 8.98 13.04 -1.49
N GLU A 39 8.01 13.55 -2.23
CA GLU A 39 6.88 14.28 -1.65
C GLU A 39 6.04 13.39 -0.75
N SER A 40 5.80 12.14 -1.17
CA SER A 40 5.01 11.19 -0.38
C SER A 40 5.71 10.83 0.93
N ILE A 41 7.04 10.65 0.90
CA ILE A 41 7.80 10.40 2.12
C ILE A 41 7.64 11.54 3.11
N ARG A 42 7.65 12.78 2.63
CA ARG A 42 7.51 13.96 3.50
C ARG A 42 6.10 14.17 4.02
N LYS A 43 5.09 13.89 3.21
CA LYS A 43 3.70 14.17 3.54
C LYS A 43 2.99 13.04 4.27
N THR A 44 3.36 11.80 3.98
CA THR A 44 2.62 10.62 4.43
C THR A 44 3.51 9.60 5.12
N ALA A 45 4.47 10.09 5.90
CA ALA A 45 5.46 9.24 6.57
C ALA A 45 4.82 8.11 7.39
N ASP A 46 3.69 8.39 8.05
CA ASP A 46 3.02 7.41 8.91
C ASP A 46 2.44 6.23 8.15
N THR A 47 2.10 6.42 6.89
CA THR A 47 1.44 5.41 6.07
C THR A 47 2.25 4.99 4.85
N PHE A 48 3.52 5.37 4.81
CA PHE A 48 4.45 4.95 3.78
C PHE A 48 5.46 3.98 4.42
N LEU A 49 5.26 2.68 4.17
CA LEU A 49 6.01 1.63 4.87
C LEU A 49 6.86 0.84 3.89
N VAL A 50 8.07 0.49 4.34
CA VAL A 50 8.98 -0.32 3.56
C VAL A 50 9.25 -1.63 4.26
N ALA A 51 9.45 -2.68 3.46
CA ALA A 51 9.88 -3.99 3.94
C ALA A 51 11.30 -4.23 3.47
N GLY A 52 12.18 -4.65 4.37
CA GLY A 52 13.55 -4.89 4.02
C GLY A 52 14.20 -5.94 4.91
N ASP A 53 15.35 -6.43 4.46
CA ASP A 53 16.21 -7.25 5.28
C ASP A 53 17.44 -6.41 5.68
N GLU A 54 18.48 -7.05 6.21
CA GLU A 54 19.69 -6.33 6.65
C GLU A 54 20.42 -5.59 5.53
N ASN A 55 20.23 -6.02 4.29
CA ASN A 55 21.04 -5.57 3.17
C ASN A 55 20.31 -4.72 2.14
N GLN A 56 18.98 -4.84 2.05
CA GLN A 56 18.26 -4.20 0.94
C GLN A 56 16.76 -4.06 1.25
N LEU A 57 16.14 -3.12 0.55
CA LEU A 57 14.68 -3.03 0.50
C LEU A 57 14.13 -4.10 -0.45
N LEU A 58 13.02 -4.70 -0.04
CA LEU A 58 12.35 -5.74 -0.82
C LEU A 58 11.03 -5.27 -1.42
N GLY A 59 10.42 -4.27 -0.81
CA GLY A 59 9.15 -3.71 -1.29
C GLY A 59 8.66 -2.59 -0.41
N TYR A 60 7.53 -2.02 -0.81
CA TYR A 60 6.92 -0.95 -0.03
C TYR A 60 5.42 -0.84 -0.31
N VAL A 61 4.72 -0.20 0.63
CA VAL A 61 3.32 0.21 0.46
C VAL A 61 3.21 1.70 0.74
N LEU A 62 2.55 2.42 -0.16
CA LEU A 62 2.27 3.84 0.00
C LEU A 62 0.77 4.02 0.18
N GLY A 63 0.36 4.49 1.36
CA GLY A 63 -1.00 4.88 1.63
C GLY A 63 -1.10 6.38 1.83
N GLU A 64 -2.15 6.99 1.32
CA GLU A 64 -2.37 8.43 1.46
C GLU A 64 -3.83 8.69 1.83
N ALA A 65 -4.05 9.65 2.72
CA ALA A 65 -5.39 10.17 2.95
C ALA A 65 -5.82 10.98 1.72
N GLN A 66 -7.05 10.78 1.28
CA GLN A 66 -7.57 11.46 0.08
C GLN A 66 -7.69 12.97 0.29
N SER A 67 -7.87 13.41 1.53
CA SER A 67 -7.88 14.82 1.90
C SER A 67 -7.58 14.94 3.40
N ILE A 68 -7.37 16.17 3.87
CA ILE A 68 -7.12 16.40 5.30
C ILE A 68 -8.32 16.02 6.18
N HIS A 69 -9.50 15.91 5.59
CA HIS A 69 -10.72 15.53 6.30
C HIS A 69 -11.06 14.05 6.18
N SER A 70 -10.37 13.35 5.28
CA SER A 70 -10.64 11.94 5.05
C SER A 70 -10.02 11.08 6.15
N LYS A 71 -10.79 10.15 6.66
CA LYS A 71 -10.32 9.14 7.60
C LYS A 71 -9.97 7.84 6.89
N TRP A 72 -10.08 7.80 5.58
CA TRP A 72 -9.74 6.64 4.77
C TRP A 72 -8.36 6.81 4.15
N ILE A 73 -7.58 5.75 4.17
CA ILE A 73 -6.25 5.71 3.56
C ILE A 73 -6.35 4.97 2.24
N GLU A 74 -5.98 5.61 1.16
CA GLU A 74 -5.96 4.98 -0.16
C GLU A 74 -4.57 4.41 -0.44
N VAL A 75 -4.49 3.13 -0.82
CA VAL A 75 -3.22 2.54 -1.26
C VAL A 75 -2.92 3.05 -2.66
N LYS A 76 -1.88 3.84 -2.78
CA LYS A 76 -1.42 4.38 -4.07
C LYS A 76 -0.46 3.42 -4.77
N SER A 77 0.30 2.66 -3.99
CA SER A 77 1.23 1.68 -4.53
C SER A 77 1.50 0.59 -3.52
N LEU A 78 1.52 -0.63 -3.99
CA LEU A 78 2.01 -1.79 -3.24
C LEU A 78 2.94 -2.52 -4.21
N THR A 79 4.23 -2.38 -4.00
CA THR A 79 5.24 -2.81 -4.98
C THR A 79 6.29 -3.66 -4.30
N ILE A 80 6.51 -4.85 -4.83
CA ILE A 80 7.52 -5.80 -4.34
C ILE A 80 8.52 -6.03 -5.46
N HIS A 81 9.81 -6.07 -5.12
CA HIS A 81 10.84 -6.40 -6.09
C HIS A 81 10.53 -7.78 -6.70
N PRO A 82 10.59 -7.93 -8.05
CA PRO A 82 10.20 -9.18 -8.71
C PRO A 82 10.92 -10.43 -8.19
N ASP A 83 12.17 -10.31 -7.78
CA ASP A 83 12.94 -11.45 -7.25
C ASP A 83 12.36 -11.98 -5.93
N HIS A 84 11.47 -11.24 -5.32
CA HIS A 84 10.88 -11.58 -4.01
C HIS A 84 9.36 -11.76 -4.06
N TRP A 85 8.79 -11.90 -5.26
CA TRP A 85 7.38 -12.21 -5.40
C TRP A 85 7.08 -13.61 -4.84
N GLY A 86 5.89 -13.78 -4.30
CA GLY A 86 5.46 -15.06 -3.78
C GLY A 86 5.99 -15.41 -2.40
N GLN A 87 6.61 -14.46 -1.71
CA GLN A 87 7.17 -14.66 -0.37
C GLN A 87 6.30 -14.08 0.76
N GLY A 88 5.12 -13.55 0.42
CA GLY A 88 4.21 -12.99 1.41
C GLY A 88 4.51 -11.58 1.87
N LEU A 89 5.41 -10.88 1.17
CA LEU A 89 5.81 -9.52 1.57
C LEU A 89 4.66 -8.52 1.42
N GLY A 90 3.86 -8.63 0.36
CA GLY A 90 2.70 -7.78 0.18
C GLY A 90 1.71 -7.93 1.32
N THR A 91 1.47 -9.16 1.76
CA THR A 91 0.59 -9.45 2.89
C THR A 91 1.13 -8.84 4.18
N LEU A 92 2.44 -8.93 4.42
CA LEU A 92 3.07 -8.30 5.58
C LEU A 92 2.93 -6.78 5.56
N LEU A 93 3.14 -6.17 4.40
CA LEU A 93 2.99 -4.72 4.25
C LEU A 93 1.55 -4.27 4.47
N LEU A 94 0.58 -5.00 3.93
CA LEU A 94 -0.83 -4.69 4.14
C LEU A 94 -1.21 -4.85 5.61
N ALA A 95 -0.71 -5.88 6.28
CA ALA A 95 -0.97 -6.08 7.70
C ALA A 95 -0.39 -4.92 8.53
N ALA A 96 0.80 -4.47 8.19
CA ALA A 96 1.43 -3.34 8.87
C ALA A 96 0.63 -2.06 8.64
N LEU A 97 0.14 -1.83 7.43
CA LEU A 97 -0.69 -0.66 7.13
C LEU A 97 -2.01 -0.70 7.90
N LYS A 98 -2.62 -1.88 8.04
CA LYS A 98 -3.82 -2.05 8.85
C LYS A 98 -3.55 -1.67 10.31
N GLN A 99 -2.40 -2.10 10.85
CA GLN A 99 -2.03 -1.77 12.22
C GLN A 99 -1.88 -0.25 12.41
N VAL A 100 -1.21 0.43 11.49
CA VAL A 100 -1.07 1.88 11.53
C VAL A 100 -2.44 2.56 11.44
N THR A 101 -3.32 2.04 10.59
CA THR A 101 -4.67 2.55 10.43
C THR A 101 -5.45 2.48 11.75
N VAL A 102 -5.30 1.38 12.49
CA VAL A 102 -5.91 1.23 13.81
C VAL A 102 -5.28 2.20 14.81
N GLU A 103 -3.96 2.26 14.87
CA GLU A 103 -3.25 3.11 15.84
C GLU A 103 -3.56 4.59 15.67
N LEU A 104 -3.71 5.05 14.44
CA LEU A 104 -4.00 6.45 14.14
C LEU A 104 -5.50 6.74 14.05
N ASN A 105 -6.32 5.76 14.36
CA ASN A 105 -7.78 5.86 14.33
C ASN A 105 -8.32 6.35 12.97
N HIS A 106 -7.78 5.79 11.90
CA HIS A 106 -8.36 5.97 10.57
C HIS A 106 -9.52 5.00 10.38
N GLN A 107 -10.44 5.36 9.52
CA GLN A 107 -11.67 4.61 9.30
C GLN A 107 -11.43 3.30 8.53
N GLY A 108 -10.43 3.27 7.67
CA GLY A 108 -10.09 2.08 6.92
C GLY A 108 -9.17 2.36 5.76
N ILE A 109 -9.01 1.37 4.91
CA ILE A 109 -8.11 1.39 3.76
C ILE A 109 -8.93 1.16 2.49
N LEU A 110 -8.64 1.94 1.46
CA LEU A 110 -9.22 1.81 0.12
C LEU A 110 -8.13 1.38 -0.84
N LEU A 111 -8.47 0.57 -1.82
CA LEU A 111 -7.54 0.31 -2.91
C LEU A 111 -8.31 -0.01 -4.19
N GLN A 112 -7.60 0.09 -5.30
CA GLN A 112 -8.10 -0.26 -6.60
C GLN A 112 -7.28 -1.45 -7.10
N SER A 113 -7.97 -2.52 -7.51
CA SER A 113 -7.33 -3.78 -7.88
C SER A 113 -7.67 -4.17 -9.31
N PRO A 114 -6.69 -4.63 -10.09
CA PRO A 114 -7.00 -5.32 -11.33
C PRO A 114 -7.59 -6.70 -11.05
N ASP A 115 -8.24 -7.29 -12.06
CA ASP A 115 -8.87 -8.61 -11.93
C ASP A 115 -7.93 -9.68 -11.39
N GLU A 116 -6.68 -9.66 -11.83
CA GLU A 116 -5.71 -10.69 -11.48
C GLU A 116 -5.39 -10.73 -9.98
N LEU A 117 -5.55 -9.60 -9.29
CA LEU A 117 -5.21 -9.49 -7.88
C LEU A 117 -6.42 -9.47 -6.96
N LEU A 118 -7.63 -9.54 -7.52
CA LEU A 118 -8.85 -9.48 -6.73
C LEU A 118 -8.88 -10.53 -5.62
N SER A 119 -8.62 -11.80 -5.97
CA SER A 119 -8.60 -12.88 -4.99
C SER A 119 -7.55 -12.68 -3.91
N TYR A 120 -6.39 -12.17 -4.30
CA TYR A 120 -5.31 -11.88 -3.35
C TYR A 120 -5.75 -10.88 -2.29
N PHE A 121 -6.36 -9.77 -2.71
CA PHE A 121 -6.82 -8.76 -1.77
C PHE A 121 -8.00 -9.27 -0.92
N GLU A 122 -8.89 -10.04 -1.51
CA GLU A 122 -9.99 -10.65 -0.74
C GLU A 122 -9.46 -11.57 0.35
N MET A 123 -8.44 -12.36 0.04
CA MET A 123 -7.78 -13.22 1.04
C MET A 123 -7.11 -12.41 2.14
N ASN A 124 -6.78 -11.17 1.87
CA ASN A 124 -6.17 -10.26 2.85
C ASN A 124 -7.22 -9.40 3.58
N GLY A 125 -8.49 -9.75 3.46
CA GLY A 125 -9.56 -9.13 4.24
C GLY A 125 -10.24 -7.93 3.59
N PHE A 126 -9.92 -7.65 2.34
CA PHE A 126 -10.58 -6.58 1.60
C PHE A 126 -11.87 -7.10 0.98
N VAL A 127 -12.86 -6.23 0.89
CA VAL A 127 -14.14 -6.57 0.27
C VAL A 127 -14.48 -5.54 -0.80
N GLU A 128 -15.25 -5.97 -1.78
CA GLU A 128 -15.69 -5.09 -2.85
C GLU A 128 -16.58 -3.99 -2.29
N GLU A 129 -16.25 -2.75 -2.65
CA GLU A 129 -17.08 -1.62 -2.28
C GLU A 129 -18.31 -1.58 -3.20
N GLU A 130 -19.49 -1.41 -2.61
CA GLU A 130 -20.70 -1.22 -3.38
C GLU A 130 -20.69 0.18 -3.99
N VAL A 131 -20.55 0.24 -5.30
CA VAL A 131 -20.59 1.49 -6.04
C VAL A 131 -21.88 1.51 -6.83
N THR A 132 -22.72 2.52 -6.57
CA THR A 132 -24.00 2.68 -7.26
C THR A 132 -23.86 3.26 -8.65
N ASP A 133 -22.65 3.68 -9.01
CA ASP A 133 -22.33 4.29 -10.29
C ASP A 133 -21.38 3.42 -11.09
N SER A 134 -21.58 3.36 -12.39
CA SER A 134 -20.73 2.63 -13.30
C SER A 134 -19.39 3.34 -13.51
N HIS A 135 -18.67 3.62 -12.45
CA HIS A 135 -17.33 4.19 -12.53
C HIS A 135 -16.30 3.19 -13.04
N TYR A 136 -16.71 1.97 -13.20
CA TYR A 136 -15.87 0.91 -13.76
C TYR A 136 -15.90 0.99 -15.29
N GLY A 137 -15.52 2.14 -15.83
CA GLY A 137 -15.59 2.37 -17.26
C GLY A 137 -14.82 1.37 -18.10
N SER A 138 -13.77 0.76 -17.55
CA SER A 138 -12.98 -0.23 -18.26
C SER A 138 -13.33 -1.67 -17.89
N GLY A 139 -14.10 -1.88 -16.84
CA GLY A 139 -14.50 -3.20 -16.37
C GLY A 139 -13.37 -4.07 -15.85
N SER A 140 -12.14 -3.59 -15.80
CA SER A 140 -10.98 -4.39 -15.39
C SER A 140 -10.43 -4.02 -14.02
N GLU A 141 -11.07 -3.08 -13.32
CA GLU A 141 -10.59 -2.63 -12.02
C GLU A 141 -11.71 -2.67 -10.99
N TRP A 142 -11.35 -3.03 -9.79
CA TRP A 142 -12.27 -3.19 -8.67
C TRP A 142 -11.88 -2.26 -7.54
N TYR A 143 -12.88 -1.65 -6.91
CA TYR A 143 -12.65 -0.83 -5.72
C TYR A 143 -12.92 -1.70 -4.50
N LEU A 144 -11.90 -1.83 -3.66
CA LEU A 144 -11.96 -2.69 -2.47
C LEU A 144 -11.70 -1.87 -1.23
N ILE A 145 -12.31 -2.29 -0.13
CA ILE A 145 -12.11 -1.62 1.16
C ILE A 145 -11.81 -2.64 2.26
N TRP A 146 -11.07 -2.18 3.25
CA TRP A 146 -10.94 -2.83 4.55
C TRP A 146 -11.36 -1.81 5.60
N ALA A 147 -12.44 -2.09 6.33
CA ALA A 147 -12.92 -1.20 7.38
C ALA A 147 -12.23 -1.51 8.70
N ASN A 148 -11.72 -0.47 9.36
CA ASN A 148 -11.08 -0.63 10.67
C ASN A 148 -12.17 -0.97 11.72
N PRO A 149 -12.16 -2.20 12.28
CA PRO A 149 -13.19 -2.60 13.24
C PRO A 149 -13.09 -1.88 14.58
N PHE A 150 -11.98 -1.20 14.82
CA PHE A 150 -11.73 -0.47 16.07
C PHE A 150 -11.89 1.03 15.93
N TYR A 151 -12.37 1.48 14.76
CA TYR A 151 -12.55 2.92 14.53
C TYR A 151 -13.58 3.50 15.50
N GLN A 152 -13.19 4.63 16.11
CA GLN A 152 -14.06 5.36 17.03
C GLN A 152 -14.24 6.79 16.52
N GLU A 153 -15.51 7.18 16.33
CA GLU A 153 -15.79 8.56 15.96
C GLU A 153 -15.36 9.51 17.09
N GLU A 154 -14.67 10.56 16.69
CA GLU A 154 -14.31 11.63 17.61
C GLU A 154 -15.52 12.54 17.76
N ILE A 155 -15.93 12.74 19.00
CA ILE A 155 -17.04 13.63 19.33
C ILE A 155 -16.50 15.05 19.54
#